data_cd37f0d0b0ff34b6cc977a081e250941
#
_entry.id   cd37f0d0b0ff34b6cc977a081e250941
#
_cell.length_a   1.000
_cell.length_b   1.000
_cell.length_c   1.000
_cell.angle_alpha   90.00
_cell.angle_beta   90.00
_cell.angle_gamma   90.00
#
_symmetry.space_group_name_H-M   'P 1'
#
loop_
_entity.id
_entity.type
_entity.pdbx_description
1 polymer ?
#
loop_
_entity_poly.entity_id
_entity_poly.type
_entity_poly.pdbx_seq_one_letter_code
_entity_poly.pdbx_strand_id
1 'polypeptide(L)'
;RSAKCLRCGEITVPIIVPPTYFKDMSNVFLSNVWNESEKALRESNILIFCGYSFPEADIHIKYIIKRVQTSRKKPPLKIMVFNNHEGKKDFSLRREEARYKRFLGDDIVFTDKSFQDFAKEPGTYIKLLLNDEK
;
A
#
# COMPACT_ATOMS: atom_id res chain seq x y z
N ARG A 1 -7.76 -19.49 -27.24
CA ARG A 1 -8.51 -20.37 -26.31
C ARG A 1 -8.97 -19.49 -25.16
N SER A 2 -10.28 -19.31 -24.97
CA SER A 2 -10.84 -18.63 -23.80
C SER A 2 -10.67 -19.52 -22.57
N ALA A 3 -10.13 -18.97 -21.50
CA ALA A 3 -10.06 -19.65 -20.21
C ALA A 3 -11.46 -19.68 -19.57
N LYS A 4 -11.83 -20.79 -18.94
CA LYS A 4 -13.09 -20.92 -18.19
C LYS A 4 -12.79 -20.96 -16.69
N CYS A 5 -13.68 -20.37 -15.91
CA CYS A 5 -13.61 -20.48 -14.46
C CYS A 5 -13.81 -21.93 -14.02
N LEU A 6 -12.88 -22.46 -13.22
CA LEU A 6 -12.95 -23.83 -12.73
C LEU A 6 -14.10 -24.07 -11.75
N ARG A 7 -14.68 -23.01 -11.18
CA ARG A 7 -15.75 -23.10 -10.18
C ARG A 7 -17.15 -23.02 -10.79
N CYS A 8 -17.37 -22.11 -11.75
CA CYS A 8 -18.70 -21.86 -12.32
C CYS A 8 -18.80 -22.18 -13.83
N GLY A 9 -17.68 -22.49 -14.50
CA GLY A 9 -17.64 -22.80 -15.93
C GLY A 9 -17.75 -21.60 -16.87
N GLU A 10 -17.98 -20.39 -16.34
CA GLU A 10 -18.10 -19.16 -17.14
C GLU A 10 -16.78 -18.75 -17.79
N ILE A 11 -16.89 -18.04 -18.90
CA ILE A 11 -15.72 -17.51 -19.62
C ILE A 11 -15.04 -16.43 -18.77
N THR A 12 -13.74 -16.62 -18.52
CA THR A 12 -12.93 -15.61 -17.86
C THR A 12 -12.30 -14.68 -18.90
N VAL A 13 -12.43 -13.38 -18.69
CA VAL A 13 -11.79 -12.34 -19.50
C VAL A 13 -10.62 -11.76 -18.69
N PRO A 14 -9.38 -11.76 -19.21
CA PRO A 14 -8.27 -11.13 -18.52
C PRO A 14 -8.48 -9.63 -18.47
N ILE A 15 -8.30 -9.04 -17.27
CA ILE A 15 -8.31 -7.60 -17.09
C ILE A 15 -6.85 -7.16 -16.95
N ILE A 16 -6.38 -6.36 -17.92
CA ILE A 16 -5.04 -5.79 -17.92
C ILE A 16 -5.16 -4.30 -17.63
N VAL A 17 -4.57 -3.86 -16.51
CA VAL A 17 -4.44 -2.45 -16.19
C VAL A 17 -3.01 -2.03 -16.51
N PRO A 18 -2.77 -1.27 -17.58
CA PRO A 18 -1.42 -0.88 -17.97
C PRO A 18 -0.81 0.07 -16.91
N PRO A 19 0.52 0.12 -16.78
CA PRO A 19 1.22 0.99 -15.83
C PRO A 19 1.27 2.44 -16.33
N THR A 20 0.11 3.03 -16.56
CA THR A 20 -0.05 4.43 -17.00
C THR A 20 -0.45 5.33 -15.83
N TYR A 21 -0.24 6.64 -15.98
CA TYR A 21 -0.69 7.62 -14.98
C TYR A 21 -2.21 7.60 -14.80
N PHE A 22 -2.94 7.51 -15.90
CA PHE A 22 -4.39 7.43 -15.91
C PHE A 22 -4.82 6.02 -16.20
N LYS A 23 -5.26 5.31 -15.18
CA LYS A 23 -5.77 3.95 -15.29
C LYS A 23 -7.27 4.02 -15.49
N ASP A 24 -7.77 3.32 -16.51
CA ASP A 24 -9.21 3.17 -16.68
C ASP A 24 -9.76 2.22 -15.61
N MET A 25 -10.57 2.76 -14.72
CA MET A 25 -11.24 2.04 -13.63
C MET A 25 -12.74 1.88 -13.89
N SER A 26 -13.21 2.10 -15.13
CA SER A 26 -14.62 1.99 -15.50
C SER A 26 -15.15 0.56 -15.41
N ASN A 27 -14.26 -0.44 -15.42
CA ASN A 27 -14.64 -1.83 -15.23
C ASN A 27 -15.25 -2.06 -13.84
N VAL A 28 -16.47 -2.60 -13.79
CA VAL A 28 -17.23 -2.81 -12.55
C VAL A 28 -16.48 -3.66 -11.52
N PHE A 29 -15.70 -4.65 -11.96
CA PHE A 29 -14.91 -5.49 -11.05
C PHE A 29 -13.77 -4.70 -10.42
N LEU A 30 -13.08 -3.87 -11.20
CA LEU A 30 -12.03 -2.99 -10.68
C LEU A 30 -12.61 -1.97 -9.70
N SER A 31 -13.74 -1.33 -10.04
CA SER A 31 -14.42 -0.40 -9.15
C SER A 31 -14.80 -1.04 -7.83
N ASN A 32 -15.30 -2.27 -7.84
CA ASN A 32 -15.63 -3.02 -6.63
C ASN A 32 -14.38 -3.31 -5.79
N VAL A 33 -13.28 -3.76 -6.42
CA VAL A 33 -12.01 -4.00 -5.72
C VAL A 33 -11.49 -2.72 -5.06
N TRP A 34 -11.57 -1.58 -5.74
CA TRP A 34 -11.16 -0.29 -5.17
C TRP A 34 -12.04 0.14 -3.99
N ASN A 35 -13.35 -0.04 -4.09
CA ASN A 35 -14.28 0.28 -3.01
C ASN A 35 -14.02 -0.59 -1.76
N GLU A 36 -13.84 -1.89 -1.94
CA GLU A 36 -13.51 -2.78 -0.83
C GLU A 36 -12.13 -2.49 -0.23
N SER A 37 -11.15 -2.12 -1.06
CA SER A 37 -9.83 -1.69 -0.59
C SER A 37 -9.91 -0.42 0.26
N GLU A 38 -10.70 0.56 -0.16
CA GLU A 38 -10.92 1.77 0.61
C GLU A 38 -11.59 1.49 1.95
N LYS A 39 -12.60 0.63 1.95
CA LYS A 39 -13.30 0.20 3.17
C LYS A 39 -12.33 -0.47 4.14
N ALA A 40 -11.54 -1.42 3.66
CA ALA A 40 -10.53 -2.09 4.47
C ALA A 40 -9.51 -1.10 5.07
N LEU A 41 -9.03 -0.13 4.28
CA LEU A 41 -8.14 0.92 4.75
C LEU A 41 -8.80 1.83 5.82
N ARG A 42 -10.10 2.14 5.67
CA ARG A 42 -10.83 2.92 6.68
C ARG A 42 -10.96 2.20 8.01
N GLU A 43 -11.09 0.89 7.98
CA GLU A 43 -11.23 0.05 9.17
C GLU A 43 -9.89 -0.29 9.83
N SER A 44 -8.78 -0.24 9.07
CA SER A 44 -7.44 -0.54 9.56
C SER A 44 -6.91 0.54 10.51
N ASN A 45 -6.09 0.17 11.47
CA ASN A 45 -5.37 1.12 12.35
C ASN A 45 -3.90 1.26 11.94
N ILE A 46 -3.37 0.26 11.26
CA ILE A 46 -1.99 0.17 10.83
C ILE A 46 -1.95 -0.11 9.33
N LEU A 47 -1.04 0.55 8.62
CA LEU A 47 -0.74 0.32 7.22
C LEU A 47 0.75 0.02 7.07
N ILE A 48 1.07 -1.15 6.54
CA ILE A 48 2.45 -1.58 6.35
C ILE A 48 2.75 -1.70 4.87
N PHE A 49 3.78 -1.00 4.42
CA PHE A 49 4.33 -1.13 3.08
C PHE A 49 5.56 -2.03 3.11
N CYS A 50 5.60 -3.05 2.27
CA CYS A 50 6.72 -3.96 2.12
C CYS A 50 7.18 -3.99 0.67
N GLY A 51 8.44 -3.56 0.40
CA GLY A 51 9.04 -3.60 -0.91
C GLY A 51 8.35 -2.74 -1.97
N TYR A 52 7.65 -1.71 -1.57
CA TYR A 52 6.94 -0.78 -2.45
C TYR A 52 7.62 0.58 -2.45
N SER A 53 8.01 1.07 -3.62
CA SER A 53 8.79 2.31 -3.74
C SER A 53 7.95 3.60 -3.78
N PHE A 54 6.64 3.47 -3.70
CA PHE A 54 5.68 4.59 -3.74
C PHE A 54 5.88 5.50 -4.96
N PRO A 55 5.85 4.94 -6.20
CA PRO A 55 6.17 5.69 -7.40
C PRO A 55 5.17 6.82 -7.67
N GLU A 56 5.63 7.88 -8.37
CA GLU A 56 4.78 9.03 -8.70
C GLU A 56 3.59 8.64 -9.60
N ALA A 57 3.76 7.61 -10.44
CA ALA A 57 2.73 7.13 -11.36
C ALA A 57 1.52 6.48 -10.66
N ASP A 58 1.65 6.03 -9.42
CA ASP A 58 0.58 5.33 -8.72
C ASP A 58 -0.41 6.29 -8.03
N ILE A 59 -0.95 7.21 -8.83
CA ILE A 59 -1.87 8.27 -8.38
C ILE A 59 -3.11 7.67 -7.70
N HIS A 60 -3.64 6.56 -8.21
CA HIS A 60 -4.86 5.95 -7.67
C HIS A 60 -4.64 5.40 -6.25
N ILE A 61 -3.49 4.77 -6.00
CA ILE A 61 -3.13 4.28 -4.66
C ILE A 61 -2.95 5.48 -3.70
N LYS A 62 -2.25 6.50 -4.15
CA LYS A 62 -2.07 7.74 -3.38
C LYS A 62 -3.40 8.39 -3.05
N TYR A 63 -4.29 8.49 -4.03
CA TYR A 63 -5.61 9.09 -3.86
C TYR A 63 -6.45 8.35 -2.80
N ILE A 64 -6.53 7.01 -2.88
CA ILE A 64 -7.34 6.23 -1.94
C ILE A 64 -6.81 6.36 -0.50
N ILE A 65 -5.49 6.30 -0.32
CA ILE A 65 -4.88 6.46 1.00
C ILE A 65 -5.14 7.86 1.55
N LYS A 66 -4.95 8.91 0.72
CA LYS A 66 -5.18 10.30 1.14
C LYS A 66 -6.65 10.55 1.48
N ARG A 67 -7.56 10.02 0.69
CA ARG A 67 -9.01 10.11 0.95
C ARG A 67 -9.37 9.44 2.28
N VAL A 68 -8.79 8.30 2.58
CA VAL A 68 -8.96 7.62 3.87
C VAL A 68 -8.39 8.47 5.00
N GLN A 69 -7.17 8.99 4.90
CA GLN A 69 -6.56 9.83 5.92
C GLN A 69 -7.42 11.07 6.25
N THR A 70 -7.95 11.74 5.22
CA THR A 70 -8.71 12.99 5.39
C THR A 70 -10.16 12.78 5.87
N SER A 71 -10.77 11.66 5.55
CA SER A 71 -12.19 11.37 5.88
C SER A 71 -12.38 10.43 7.06
N ARG A 72 -11.30 9.97 7.66
CA ARG A 72 -11.31 9.01 8.75
C ARG A 72 -11.80 9.67 10.05
N LYS A 73 -12.74 9.02 10.73
CA LYS A 73 -13.23 9.42 12.07
C LYS A 73 -12.45 8.77 13.23
N LYS A 74 -11.60 7.80 12.91
CA LYS A 74 -10.72 7.08 13.85
C LYS A 74 -9.38 7.82 13.97
N PRO A 75 -8.53 7.47 14.94
CA PRO A 75 -7.15 7.97 15.00
C PRO A 75 -6.42 7.83 13.67
N PRO A 76 -5.39 8.65 13.38
CA PRO A 76 -4.59 8.55 12.16
C PRO A 76 -4.05 7.13 11.96
N LEU A 77 -3.90 6.73 10.68
CA LEU A 77 -3.23 5.48 10.34
C LEU A 77 -1.78 5.54 10.81
N LYS A 78 -1.36 4.56 11.59
CA LYS A 78 0.06 4.36 11.88
C LYS A 78 0.69 3.65 10.68
N ILE A 79 1.78 4.20 10.15
CA ILE A 79 2.37 3.74 8.89
C ILE A 79 3.79 3.28 9.13
N MET A 80 4.12 2.08 8.64
CA MET A 80 5.48 1.55 8.62
C MET A 80 5.87 1.13 7.22
N VAL A 81 7.12 1.41 6.86
CA VAL A 81 7.68 1.08 5.55
C VAL A 81 8.89 0.16 5.74
N PHE A 82 8.77 -1.06 5.25
CA PHE A 82 9.85 -2.03 5.15
C PHE A 82 10.54 -1.86 3.81
N ASN A 83 11.75 -1.34 3.84
CA ASN A 83 12.52 -1.07 2.66
C ASN A 83 13.94 -1.64 2.83
N ASN A 84 14.13 -2.89 2.39
CA ASN A 84 15.46 -3.48 2.40
C ASN A 84 16.47 -2.57 1.69
N HIS A 85 17.52 -2.19 2.42
CA HIS A 85 18.56 -1.29 1.94
C HIS A 85 19.67 -2.02 1.15
N GLU A 86 19.64 -3.34 1.13
CA GLU A 86 20.64 -4.16 0.45
C GLU A 86 20.75 -3.79 -1.04
N GLY A 87 21.97 -3.48 -1.48
CA GLY A 87 22.24 -3.09 -2.85
C GLY A 87 21.74 -1.70 -3.28
N LYS A 88 21.11 -0.94 -2.40
CA LYS A 88 20.61 0.42 -2.68
C LYS A 88 21.63 1.48 -2.27
N LYS A 89 21.72 2.55 -3.08
CA LYS A 89 22.53 3.72 -2.75
C LYS A 89 21.75 4.64 -1.80
N ASP A 90 22.43 5.28 -0.84
CA ASP A 90 21.82 6.23 0.12
C ASP A 90 20.94 7.29 -0.54
N PHE A 91 21.35 7.83 -1.67
CA PHE A 91 20.56 8.80 -2.42
C PHE A 91 19.19 8.24 -2.84
N SER A 92 19.16 6.99 -3.29
CA SER A 92 17.90 6.33 -3.68
C SER A 92 16.97 6.12 -2.50
N LEU A 93 17.53 5.75 -1.35
CA LEU A 93 16.79 5.55 -0.10
C LEU A 93 16.18 6.85 0.41
N ARG A 94 16.97 7.92 0.49
CA ARG A 94 16.49 9.26 0.90
C ARG A 94 15.40 9.78 -0.03
N ARG A 95 15.54 9.53 -1.33
CA ARG A 95 14.54 9.94 -2.33
C ARG A 95 13.23 9.16 -2.19
N GLU A 96 13.32 7.88 -1.87
CA GLU A 96 12.16 7.03 -1.60
C GLU A 96 11.44 7.47 -0.32
N GLU A 97 12.17 7.66 0.77
CA GLU A 97 11.65 8.17 2.03
C GLU A 97 10.98 9.55 1.85
N ALA A 98 11.61 10.47 1.13
CA ALA A 98 11.05 11.78 0.84
C ALA A 98 9.72 11.71 0.05
N ARG A 99 9.55 10.71 -0.86
CA ARG A 99 8.28 10.51 -1.55
C ARG A 99 7.16 10.11 -0.60
N TYR A 100 7.44 9.18 0.32
CA TYR A 100 6.48 8.78 1.33
C TYR A 100 6.08 9.95 2.23
N LYS A 101 7.06 10.63 2.82
CA LYS A 101 6.83 11.76 3.75
C LYS A 101 6.06 12.90 3.08
N ARG A 102 6.44 13.29 1.88
CA ARG A 102 5.74 14.36 1.11
C ARG A 102 4.24 14.09 1.01
N PHE A 103 3.84 12.84 0.87
CA PHE A 103 2.47 12.48 0.58
C PHE A 103 1.68 12.05 1.81
N LEU A 104 2.27 11.28 2.70
CA LEU A 104 1.58 10.68 3.84
C LEU A 104 1.81 11.45 5.15
N GLY A 105 2.81 12.33 5.21
CA GLY A 105 3.20 13.06 6.42
C GLY A 105 4.49 12.51 7.01
N ASP A 106 4.95 13.16 8.09
CA ASP A 106 6.24 12.83 8.72
C ASP A 106 6.15 11.68 9.73
N ASP A 107 4.94 11.37 10.22
CA ASP A 107 4.69 10.32 11.22
C ASP A 107 4.71 8.92 10.60
N ILE A 108 5.84 8.59 9.94
CA ILE A 108 6.05 7.30 9.27
C ILE A 108 7.30 6.65 9.83
N VAL A 109 7.20 5.40 10.23
CA VAL A 109 8.34 4.60 10.67
C VAL A 109 8.97 3.90 9.47
N PHE A 110 10.24 4.18 9.20
CA PHE A 110 11.03 3.48 8.18
C PHE A 110 11.95 2.46 8.83
N THR A 111 12.09 1.30 8.19
CA THR A 111 13.02 0.26 8.62
C THR A 111 13.79 -0.29 7.42
N ASP A 112 15.05 -0.65 7.65
CA ASP A 112 15.95 -1.30 6.71
C ASP A 112 15.66 -2.80 6.53
N LYS A 113 14.70 -3.32 7.26
CA LYS A 113 14.34 -4.73 7.26
C LYS A 113 13.57 -5.12 5.99
N SER A 114 13.66 -6.41 5.66
CA SER A 114 12.92 -7.01 4.55
C SER A 114 11.51 -7.45 4.96
N PHE A 115 10.69 -7.84 3.98
CA PHE A 115 9.42 -8.50 4.24
C PHE A 115 9.59 -9.82 5.00
N GLN A 116 10.68 -10.55 4.72
CA GLN A 116 10.98 -11.80 5.41
C GLN A 116 11.23 -11.57 6.90
N ASP A 117 11.89 -10.47 7.27
CA ASP A 117 12.11 -10.12 8.68
C ASP A 117 10.78 -9.78 9.37
N PHE A 118 9.93 -9.00 8.71
CA PHE A 118 8.58 -8.74 9.20
C PHE A 118 7.78 -10.04 9.40
N ALA A 119 7.83 -10.96 8.43
CA ALA A 119 7.07 -12.19 8.46
C ALA A 119 7.50 -13.15 9.59
N LYS A 120 8.76 -13.07 10.02
CA LYS A 120 9.27 -13.86 11.17
C LYS A 120 8.71 -13.37 12.50
N GLU A 121 8.61 -12.05 12.68
CA GLU A 121 8.26 -11.44 13.96
C GLU A 121 7.27 -10.26 13.81
N PRO A 122 6.10 -10.48 13.21
CA PRO A 122 5.17 -9.38 12.94
C PRO A 122 4.69 -8.67 14.20
N GLY A 123 4.54 -9.42 15.32
CA GLY A 123 4.11 -8.87 16.59
C GLY A 123 5.07 -7.84 17.18
N THR A 124 6.37 -8.01 16.98
CA THR A 124 7.41 -7.08 17.44
C THR A 124 7.25 -5.72 16.77
N TYR A 125 7.12 -5.71 15.44
CA TYR A 125 6.98 -4.47 14.66
C TYR A 125 5.64 -3.76 14.91
N ILE A 126 4.56 -4.53 15.07
CA ILE A 126 3.24 -3.97 15.41
C ILE A 126 3.27 -3.31 16.79
N LYS A 127 3.89 -3.94 17.79
CA LYS A 127 4.05 -3.36 19.13
C LYS A 127 4.88 -2.08 19.09
N LEU A 128 5.95 -2.05 18.31
CA LEU A 128 6.78 -0.86 18.13
C LEU A 128 5.94 0.31 17.62
N LEU A 129 5.12 0.10 16.58
CA LEU A 129 4.20 1.12 16.06
C LEU A 129 3.14 1.59 17.07
N LEU A 130 2.69 0.70 17.94
CA LEU A 130 1.64 1.03 18.91
C LEU A 130 2.19 1.74 20.14
N ASN A 131 3.46 1.51 20.50
CA ASN A 131 4.09 2.07 21.71
C ASN A 131 4.75 3.43 21.49
N ASP A 132 4.82 3.94 20.27
CA ASP A 132 5.33 5.29 19.95
C ASP A 132 4.36 6.42 20.37
N GLU A 133 3.47 6.18 21.31
CA GLU A 133 2.68 7.21 22.00
C GLU A 133 3.48 7.77 23.18
N LYS A 134 4.43 8.70 22.90
CA LYS A 134 4.98 9.62 23.90
C LYS A 134 4.93 11.05 23.41
#